data_665efe0119f48b2ac045a2eb8909004e
#
_entry.id   665efe0119f48b2ac045a2eb8909004e
#
_cell.length_a   1.000
_cell.length_b   1.000
_cell.length_c   1.000
_cell.angle_alpha   90.00
_cell.angle_beta   90.00
_cell.angle_gamma   90.00
#
_symmetry.space_group_name_H-M   'P 1'
#
loop_
_entity.id
_entity.type
_entity.pdbx_description
1 polymer ?
#
loop_
_entity_poly.entity_id
_entity_poly.type
_entity_poly.pdbx_seq_one_letter_code
_entity_poly.pdbx_strand_id
1 'polypeptide(L)'
;MISFIYGTVVDSTETSVIVEAGGIGYEIFMTGSAIEQAVRKEGQVKIHTHFHVREDAMQLFGFLSKDDLQMFRLLLGVNGIGPKAALGVLAGLTADELRFAVLSDDAKTISKAPGIGKKTAQKLILELKDKLKLEDAFEKKLAHEQEAAAISGTNILDGSKEAVEALVALGYSSTDALRAVRKVTDVPPDDMKAILKAALKNL
;
A
#
# COMPACT_ATOMS: atom_id res chain seq x y z
N MET A 1 4.52 -11.63 21.34
CA MET A 1 4.05 -11.22 20.00
C MET A 1 5.21 -11.32 19.01
N ILE A 2 4.98 -11.86 17.81
CA ILE A 2 6.01 -12.01 16.76
C ILE A 2 5.90 -10.81 15.84
N SER A 3 6.90 -9.90 15.86
CA SER A 3 6.85 -8.62 15.13
C SER A 3 7.58 -8.66 13.80
N PHE A 4 8.53 -9.57 13.64
CA PHE A 4 9.21 -9.90 12.38
C PHE A 4 9.86 -11.28 12.49
N ILE A 5 10.11 -11.90 11.35
CA ILE A 5 10.97 -13.07 11.18
C ILE A 5 12.16 -12.66 10.32
N TYR A 6 13.36 -13.05 10.70
CA TYR A 6 14.59 -12.88 9.94
C TYR A 6 15.24 -14.23 9.74
N GLY A 7 15.27 -14.70 8.50
CA GLY A 7 15.74 -16.04 8.17
C GLY A 7 15.77 -16.31 6.67
N THR A 8 15.93 -17.56 6.31
CA THR A 8 16.00 -18.00 4.91
C THR A 8 14.67 -18.59 4.47
N VAL A 9 14.20 -18.22 3.27
CA VAL A 9 13.03 -18.87 2.67
C VAL A 9 13.43 -20.27 2.23
N VAL A 10 12.78 -21.28 2.80
CA VAL A 10 13.07 -22.70 2.52
C VAL A 10 12.00 -23.37 1.68
N ASP A 11 10.78 -22.82 1.67
CA ASP A 11 9.65 -23.29 0.85
C ASP A 11 8.65 -22.18 0.60
N SER A 12 7.79 -22.34 -0.42
CA SER A 12 6.73 -21.39 -0.73
C SER A 12 5.54 -22.06 -1.40
N THR A 13 4.36 -21.51 -1.14
CA THR A 13 3.10 -21.82 -1.80
C THR A 13 2.60 -20.61 -2.59
N GLU A 14 1.41 -20.67 -3.19
CA GLU A 14 0.77 -19.51 -3.83
C GLU A 14 0.38 -18.40 -2.83
N THR A 15 0.24 -18.74 -1.54
CA THR A 15 -0.30 -17.84 -0.50
C THR A 15 0.60 -17.63 0.70
N SER A 16 1.68 -18.41 0.83
CA SER A 16 2.59 -18.35 1.98
C SER A 16 4.04 -18.65 1.61
N VAL A 17 4.96 -18.24 2.46
CA VAL A 17 6.35 -18.69 2.48
C VAL A 17 6.64 -19.40 3.80
N ILE A 18 7.58 -20.35 3.78
CA ILE A 18 8.16 -20.93 5.00
C ILE A 18 9.55 -20.33 5.17
N VAL A 19 9.74 -19.61 6.27
CA VAL A 19 11.02 -19.01 6.63
C VAL A 19 11.65 -19.80 7.78
N GLU A 20 12.82 -20.37 7.53
CA GLU A 20 13.63 -21.00 8.59
C GLU A 20 14.37 -19.92 9.37
N ALA A 21 14.20 -19.92 10.70
CA ALA A 21 14.91 -19.07 11.61
C ALA A 21 15.21 -19.83 12.92
N GLY A 22 16.48 -20.11 13.17
CA GLY A 22 16.93 -20.80 14.39
C GLY A 22 16.44 -22.24 14.53
N GLY A 23 16.31 -22.98 13.43
CA GLY A 23 15.83 -24.37 13.40
C GLY A 23 14.30 -24.51 13.43
N ILE A 24 13.55 -23.40 13.31
CA ILE A 24 12.09 -23.38 13.28
C ILE A 24 11.61 -22.85 11.94
N GLY A 25 10.70 -23.59 11.26
CA GLY A 25 10.01 -23.14 10.06
C GLY A 25 8.74 -22.33 10.41
N TYR A 26 8.72 -21.09 10.03
CA TYR A 26 7.56 -20.20 10.20
C TYR A 26 6.80 -20.08 8.89
N GLU A 27 5.55 -20.54 8.88
CA GLU A 27 4.65 -20.28 7.74
C GLU A 27 4.06 -18.87 7.85
N ILE A 28 4.26 -18.07 6.81
CA ILE A 28 3.88 -16.65 6.78
C ILE A 28 3.03 -16.39 5.53
N PHE A 29 1.77 -16.02 5.72
CA PHE A 29 0.86 -15.64 4.63
C PHE A 29 1.23 -14.28 4.09
N MET A 30 1.37 -14.16 2.77
CA MET A 30 1.80 -12.94 2.08
C MET A 30 1.03 -12.76 0.75
N THR A 31 1.15 -11.58 0.16
CA THR A 31 0.67 -11.37 -1.22
C THR A 31 1.57 -12.09 -2.22
N GLY A 32 1.04 -12.53 -3.37
CA GLY A 32 1.81 -13.24 -4.39
C GLY A 32 3.05 -12.47 -4.86
N SER A 33 2.94 -11.15 -5.05
CA SER A 33 4.08 -10.30 -5.41
C SER A 33 5.16 -10.25 -4.33
N ALA A 34 4.77 -10.23 -3.05
CA ALA A 34 5.71 -10.25 -1.94
C ALA A 34 6.37 -11.63 -1.77
N ILE A 35 5.65 -12.72 -2.04
CA ILE A 35 6.19 -14.09 -2.09
C ILE A 35 7.29 -14.18 -3.15
N GLU A 36 6.98 -13.75 -4.39
CA GLU A 36 7.97 -13.75 -5.47
C GLU A 36 9.24 -12.95 -5.13
N GLN A 37 9.08 -11.78 -4.53
CA GLN A 37 10.21 -10.96 -4.09
C GLN A 37 11.02 -11.63 -2.98
N ALA A 38 10.35 -12.25 -2.00
CA ALA A 38 11.02 -12.94 -0.90
C ALA A 38 11.80 -14.17 -1.39
N VAL A 39 11.22 -14.94 -2.33
CA VAL A 39 11.87 -16.14 -2.91
C VAL A 39 13.06 -15.78 -3.80
N ARG A 40 12.96 -14.68 -4.57
CA ARG A 40 14.07 -14.23 -5.44
C ARG A 40 15.24 -13.65 -4.66
N LYS A 41 15.04 -13.28 -3.41
CA LYS A 41 16.10 -12.68 -2.61
C LYS A 41 17.08 -13.74 -2.13
N GLU A 42 18.31 -13.63 -2.57
CA GLU A 42 19.40 -14.48 -2.10
C GLU A 42 19.71 -14.22 -0.61
N GLY A 43 19.91 -15.30 0.16
CA GLY A 43 20.25 -15.25 1.59
C GLY A 43 19.04 -15.02 2.49
N GLN A 44 19.25 -14.24 3.55
CA GLN A 44 18.22 -14.03 4.58
C GLN A 44 17.30 -12.88 4.21
N VAL A 45 16.02 -13.05 4.51
CA VAL A 45 14.97 -12.06 4.34
C VAL A 45 14.41 -11.63 5.68
N LYS A 46 14.12 -10.35 5.84
CA LYS A 46 13.38 -9.83 6.98
C LYS A 46 11.93 -9.59 6.57
N ILE A 47 11.01 -10.30 7.20
CA ILE A 47 9.57 -10.17 6.96
C ILE A 47 8.94 -9.58 8.22
N HIS A 48 8.32 -8.42 8.09
CA HIS A 48 7.54 -7.80 9.16
C HIS A 48 6.21 -8.51 9.30
N THR A 49 5.79 -8.85 10.54
CA THR A 49 4.66 -9.74 10.74
C THR A 49 3.55 -9.12 11.58
N HIS A 50 2.33 -9.53 11.26
CA HIS A 50 1.16 -9.44 12.12
C HIS A 50 0.81 -10.85 12.60
N PHE A 51 0.88 -11.07 13.90
CA PHE A 51 0.49 -12.34 14.50
C PHE A 51 -0.99 -12.30 14.87
N HIS A 52 -1.80 -13.06 14.13
CA HIS A 52 -3.23 -13.16 14.33
C HIS A 52 -3.55 -14.41 15.13
N VAL A 53 -4.14 -14.22 16.31
CA VAL A 53 -4.49 -15.31 17.25
C VAL A 53 -5.99 -15.31 17.46
N ARG A 54 -6.59 -16.48 17.29
CA ARG A 54 -7.98 -16.80 17.63
C ARG A 54 -8.03 -18.10 18.43
N GLU A 55 -9.19 -18.48 18.92
CA GLU A 55 -9.37 -19.74 19.67
C GLU A 55 -9.00 -20.97 18.82
N ASP A 56 -9.24 -20.90 17.52
CA ASP A 56 -9.08 -22.00 16.56
C ASP A 56 -7.88 -21.85 15.61
N ALA A 57 -7.15 -20.72 15.65
CA ALA A 57 -6.07 -20.46 14.71
C ALA A 57 -5.00 -19.51 15.23
N MET A 58 -3.73 -19.80 14.89
CA MET A 58 -2.59 -18.90 15.02
C MET A 58 -1.94 -18.73 13.65
N GLN A 59 -1.96 -17.52 13.11
CA GLN A 59 -1.47 -17.24 11.75
C GLN A 59 -0.54 -16.03 11.75
N LEU A 60 0.53 -16.10 10.94
CA LEU A 60 1.42 -14.99 10.67
C LEU A 60 1.09 -14.41 9.29
N PHE A 61 0.85 -13.11 9.22
CA PHE A 61 0.71 -12.34 7.98
C PHE A 61 1.95 -11.48 7.80
N GLY A 62 2.62 -11.57 6.65
CA GLY A 62 3.93 -10.98 6.42
C GLY A 62 3.98 -9.94 5.33
N PHE A 63 4.90 -8.98 5.53
CA PHE A 63 5.10 -7.83 4.65
C PHE A 63 6.59 -7.51 4.56
N LEU A 64 7.05 -7.15 3.36
CA LEU A 64 8.45 -6.78 3.16
C LEU A 64 8.75 -5.37 3.66
N SER A 65 7.75 -4.50 3.71
CA SER A 65 7.85 -3.15 4.27
C SER A 65 7.05 -2.98 5.57
N LYS A 66 7.48 -2.03 6.41
CA LYS A 66 6.72 -1.64 7.60
C LYS A 66 5.44 -0.89 7.24
N ASP A 67 5.44 -0.19 6.11
CA ASP A 67 4.29 0.59 5.67
C ASP A 67 3.15 -0.31 5.21
N ASP A 68 3.43 -1.37 4.44
CA ASP A 68 2.43 -2.39 4.09
C ASP A 68 1.83 -3.06 5.33
N LEU A 69 2.68 -3.40 6.31
CA LEU A 69 2.21 -3.92 7.59
C LEU A 69 1.30 -2.91 8.31
N GLN A 70 1.64 -1.63 8.30
CA GLN A 70 0.82 -0.59 8.92
C GLN A 70 -0.52 -0.45 8.19
N MET A 71 -0.51 -0.44 6.87
CA MET A 71 -1.73 -0.39 6.06
C MET A 71 -2.62 -1.62 6.31
N PHE A 72 -2.05 -2.82 6.37
CA PHE A 72 -2.76 -4.04 6.75
C PHE A 72 -3.46 -3.91 8.10
N ARG A 73 -2.77 -3.37 9.12
CA ARG A 73 -3.35 -3.14 10.45
C ARG A 73 -4.49 -2.12 10.43
N LEU A 74 -4.38 -1.08 9.61
CA LEU A 74 -5.47 -0.12 9.40
C LEU A 74 -6.69 -0.79 8.78
N LEU A 75 -6.50 -1.66 7.77
CA LEU A 75 -7.55 -2.44 7.15
C LEU A 75 -8.26 -3.38 8.14
N LEU A 76 -7.51 -4.04 9.03
CA LEU A 76 -8.09 -4.88 10.09
C LEU A 76 -8.97 -4.11 11.07
N GLY A 77 -8.74 -2.81 11.21
CA GLY A 77 -9.57 -1.91 12.04
C GLY A 77 -10.90 -1.52 11.38
N VAL A 78 -11.15 -1.93 10.13
CA VAL A 78 -12.40 -1.69 9.41
C VAL A 78 -13.36 -2.84 9.66
N ASN A 79 -14.54 -2.53 10.14
CA ASN A 79 -15.55 -3.54 10.47
C ASN A 79 -15.96 -4.37 9.22
N GLY A 80 -15.80 -5.68 9.32
CA GLY A 80 -16.07 -6.65 8.24
C GLY A 80 -14.86 -6.97 7.36
N ILE A 81 -13.70 -6.39 7.64
CA ILE A 81 -12.43 -6.73 6.97
C ILE A 81 -11.61 -7.64 7.89
N GLY A 82 -11.54 -8.92 7.55
CA GLY A 82 -10.65 -9.88 8.20
C GLY A 82 -9.27 -9.96 7.53
N PRO A 83 -8.31 -10.71 8.12
CA PRO A 83 -6.94 -10.78 7.61
C PRO A 83 -6.82 -11.21 6.16
N LYS A 84 -7.60 -12.20 5.72
CA LYS A 84 -7.60 -12.66 4.32
C LYS A 84 -8.09 -11.57 3.35
N ALA A 85 -9.15 -10.84 3.74
CA ALA A 85 -9.67 -9.75 2.92
C ALA A 85 -8.69 -8.57 2.88
N ALA A 86 -8.07 -8.21 4.00
CA ALA A 86 -7.04 -7.17 4.07
C ALA A 86 -5.82 -7.52 3.21
N LEU A 87 -5.36 -8.79 3.24
CA LEU A 87 -4.29 -9.25 2.37
C LEU A 87 -4.69 -9.21 0.88
N GLY A 88 -5.94 -9.58 0.56
CA GLY A 88 -6.51 -9.49 -0.79
C GLY A 88 -6.55 -8.04 -1.32
N VAL A 89 -6.87 -7.06 -0.47
CA VAL A 89 -6.79 -5.63 -0.85
C VAL A 89 -5.37 -5.26 -1.23
N LEU A 90 -4.38 -5.63 -0.40
CA LEU A 90 -2.96 -5.33 -0.64
C LEU A 90 -2.32 -6.19 -1.74
N ALA A 91 -2.97 -7.27 -2.17
CA ALA A 91 -2.58 -8.01 -3.37
C ALA A 91 -3.00 -7.28 -4.66
N GLY A 92 -4.10 -6.53 -4.62
CA GLY A 92 -4.63 -5.78 -5.77
C GLY A 92 -4.20 -4.32 -5.84
N LEU A 93 -3.78 -3.73 -4.71
CA LEU A 93 -3.39 -2.32 -4.59
C LEU A 93 -2.18 -2.21 -3.66
N THR A 94 -1.19 -1.43 -4.04
CA THR A 94 -0.10 -1.05 -3.13
C THR A 94 -0.65 -0.19 -1.97
N ALA A 95 0.11 -0.10 -0.87
CA ALA A 95 -0.28 0.75 0.26
C ALA A 95 -0.49 2.21 -0.17
N ASP A 96 0.33 2.72 -1.10
CA ASP A 96 0.22 4.08 -1.63
C ASP A 96 -1.03 4.24 -2.50
N GLU A 97 -1.28 3.33 -3.45
CA GLU A 97 -2.49 3.36 -4.27
C GLU A 97 -3.77 3.32 -3.43
N LEU A 98 -3.79 2.47 -2.40
CA LEU A 98 -4.92 2.40 -1.48
C LEU A 98 -5.09 3.70 -0.70
N ARG A 99 -4.00 4.28 -0.18
CA ARG A 99 -3.99 5.54 0.55
C ARG A 99 -4.57 6.67 -0.29
N PHE A 100 -4.08 6.84 -1.51
CA PHE A 100 -4.59 7.84 -2.44
C PHE A 100 -6.03 7.56 -2.88
N ALA A 101 -6.42 6.29 -3.08
CA ALA A 101 -7.80 5.94 -3.42
C ALA A 101 -8.78 6.31 -2.29
N VAL A 102 -8.39 6.10 -1.03
CA VAL A 102 -9.19 6.51 0.14
C VAL A 102 -9.30 8.02 0.21
N LEU A 103 -8.19 8.77 0.09
CA LEU A 103 -8.18 10.23 0.19
C LEU A 103 -8.93 10.91 -0.96
N SER A 104 -8.98 10.29 -2.15
CA SER A 104 -9.72 10.79 -3.32
C SER A 104 -11.14 10.25 -3.46
N ASP A 105 -11.68 9.53 -2.45
CA ASP A 105 -13.01 8.88 -2.48
C ASP A 105 -13.20 7.92 -3.68
N ASP A 106 -12.12 7.29 -4.17
CA ASP A 106 -12.16 6.41 -5.34
C ASP A 106 -12.54 4.97 -4.96
N ALA A 107 -13.82 4.78 -4.65
CA ALA A 107 -14.38 3.46 -4.36
C ALA A 107 -14.28 2.48 -5.55
N LYS A 108 -14.20 2.99 -6.79
CA LYS A 108 -14.09 2.16 -7.99
C LYS A 108 -12.73 1.44 -8.05
N THR A 109 -11.66 2.15 -7.76
CA THR A 109 -10.32 1.54 -7.67
C THR A 109 -10.25 0.51 -6.56
N ILE A 110 -10.74 0.82 -5.36
CA ILE A 110 -10.73 -0.11 -4.21
C ILE A 110 -11.58 -1.36 -4.49
N SER A 111 -12.71 -1.21 -5.18
CA SER A 111 -13.60 -2.34 -5.50
C SER A 111 -13.03 -3.31 -6.56
N LYS A 112 -11.89 -3.03 -7.17
CA LYS A 112 -11.18 -3.96 -8.04
C LYS A 112 -10.39 -5.02 -7.25
N ALA A 113 -10.14 -4.77 -5.96
CA ALA A 113 -9.43 -5.73 -5.11
C ALA A 113 -10.29 -6.99 -4.88
N PRO A 114 -9.68 -8.19 -4.89
CA PRO A 114 -10.40 -9.44 -4.69
C PRO A 114 -11.20 -9.46 -3.39
N GLY A 115 -12.47 -9.84 -3.46
CA GLY A 115 -13.37 -9.93 -2.30
C GLY A 115 -13.89 -8.60 -1.78
N ILE A 116 -13.61 -7.48 -2.42
CA ILE A 116 -14.09 -6.16 -2.03
C ILE A 116 -15.18 -5.68 -2.99
N GLY A 117 -16.44 -5.71 -2.51
CA GLY A 117 -17.55 -5.13 -3.25
C GLY A 117 -17.65 -3.60 -3.07
N LYS A 118 -18.48 -2.96 -3.92
CA LYS A 118 -18.67 -1.49 -3.91
C LYS A 118 -19.06 -0.95 -2.53
N LYS A 119 -19.94 -1.65 -1.79
CA LYS A 119 -20.38 -1.25 -0.43
C LYS A 119 -19.19 -1.31 0.55
N THR A 120 -18.38 -2.36 0.49
CA THR A 120 -17.19 -2.54 1.33
C THR A 120 -16.14 -1.47 1.02
N ALA A 121 -15.93 -1.15 -0.27
CA ALA A 121 -15.02 -0.08 -0.69
C ALA A 121 -15.44 1.30 -0.13
N GLN A 122 -16.73 1.62 -0.20
CA GLN A 122 -17.27 2.86 0.39
C GLN A 122 -17.08 2.92 1.90
N LYS A 123 -17.29 1.79 2.60
CA LYS A 123 -17.09 1.70 4.04
C LYS A 123 -15.59 1.84 4.40
N LEU A 124 -14.70 1.21 3.62
CA LEU A 124 -13.26 1.37 3.76
C LEU A 124 -12.84 2.84 3.68
N ILE A 125 -13.34 3.57 2.69
CA ILE A 125 -13.07 5.01 2.55
C ILE A 125 -13.53 5.76 3.79
N LEU A 126 -14.77 5.57 4.22
CA LEU A 126 -15.33 6.28 5.36
C LEU A 126 -14.52 6.04 6.66
N GLU A 127 -14.15 4.79 6.94
CA GLU A 127 -13.46 4.44 8.18
C GLU A 127 -11.95 4.73 8.17
N LEU A 128 -11.32 4.78 6.99
CA LEU A 128 -9.89 5.05 6.87
C LEU A 128 -9.55 6.52 6.60
N LYS A 129 -10.47 7.31 6.05
CA LYS A 129 -10.20 8.70 5.66
C LYS A 129 -9.71 9.56 6.83
N ASP A 130 -10.30 9.38 8.00
CA ASP A 130 -9.90 10.11 9.22
C ASP A 130 -8.56 9.63 9.81
N LYS A 131 -8.09 8.44 9.41
CA LYS A 131 -6.85 7.84 9.89
C LYS A 131 -5.66 8.09 8.95
N LEU A 132 -5.93 8.61 7.75
CA LEU A 132 -4.96 8.86 6.70
C LEU A 132 -4.88 10.36 6.42
N LYS A 133 -3.71 10.96 6.64
CA LYS A 133 -3.47 12.35 6.30
C LYS A 133 -2.84 12.46 4.92
N LEU A 134 -3.17 13.54 4.22
CA LEU A 134 -2.65 13.79 2.87
C LEU A 134 -1.13 13.98 2.89
N GLU A 135 -0.62 14.74 3.85
CA GLU A 135 0.81 14.98 4.03
C GLU A 135 1.56 13.66 4.24
N ASP A 136 1.07 12.81 5.16
CA ASP A 136 1.66 11.48 5.43
C ASP A 136 1.64 10.58 4.17
N ALA A 137 0.62 10.71 3.31
CA ALA A 137 0.52 9.93 2.08
C ALA A 137 1.60 10.32 1.07
N PHE A 138 1.86 11.60 0.89
CA PHE A 138 2.91 12.09 0.01
C PHE A 138 4.31 11.82 0.55
N GLU A 139 4.55 12.04 1.85
CA GLU A 139 5.84 11.76 2.47
C GLU A 139 6.23 10.28 2.34
N LYS A 140 5.28 9.37 2.57
CA LYS A 140 5.53 7.94 2.44
C LYS A 140 5.76 7.51 0.99
N LYS A 141 4.97 8.04 0.04
CA LYS A 141 5.19 7.78 -1.38
C LYS A 141 6.58 8.24 -1.81
N LEU A 142 6.97 9.45 -1.42
CA LEU A 142 8.30 10.00 -1.74
C LEU A 142 9.43 9.16 -1.12
N ALA A 143 9.26 8.67 0.11
CA ALA A 143 10.23 7.79 0.76
C ALA A 143 10.36 6.44 0.01
N HIS A 144 9.25 5.84 -0.42
CA HIS A 144 9.25 4.60 -1.21
C HIS A 144 9.90 4.77 -2.59
N GLU A 145 9.63 5.90 -3.26
CA GLU A 145 10.25 6.22 -4.54
C GLU A 145 11.76 6.48 -4.40
N GLN A 146 12.19 7.12 -3.32
CA GLN A 146 13.61 7.31 -3.02
C GLN A 146 14.33 5.99 -2.70
N GLU A 147 13.69 5.07 -1.95
CA GLU A 147 14.23 3.73 -1.72
C GLU A 147 14.34 2.93 -3.03
N ALA A 148 13.30 2.98 -3.87
CA ALA A 148 13.31 2.34 -5.18
C ALA A 148 14.34 2.97 -6.14
N ALA A 149 14.49 4.30 -6.12
CA ALA A 149 15.47 5.03 -6.91
C ALA A 149 16.92 4.79 -6.44
N ALA A 150 17.14 4.63 -5.14
CA ALA A 150 18.45 4.26 -4.59
C ALA A 150 18.90 2.87 -5.09
N ILE A 151 17.95 1.97 -5.32
CA ILE A 151 18.22 0.65 -5.93
C ILE A 151 18.43 0.76 -7.46
N SER A 152 17.80 1.75 -8.11
CA SER A 152 17.78 1.88 -9.59
C SER A 152 18.64 3.05 -10.14
N GLY A 153 19.20 3.91 -9.29
CA GLY A 153 20.07 5.02 -9.69
C GLY A 153 19.38 6.22 -10.35
N THR A 154 18.06 6.34 -10.28
CA THR A 154 17.28 7.44 -10.85
C THR A 154 16.61 8.30 -9.77
N ASN A 155 16.94 9.58 -9.74
CA ASN A 155 16.28 10.58 -8.87
C ASN A 155 15.04 11.12 -9.59
N ILE A 156 13.83 10.75 -9.14
CA ILE A 156 12.57 11.29 -9.67
C ILE A 156 11.98 12.24 -8.63
N LEU A 157 11.97 13.53 -8.94
CA LEU A 157 11.20 14.55 -8.20
C LEU A 157 9.72 14.38 -8.57
N ASP A 158 8.86 14.09 -7.59
CA ASP A 158 7.42 13.92 -7.84
C ASP A 158 6.70 15.26 -7.91
N GLY A 159 6.48 15.78 -9.12
CA GLY A 159 5.69 16.98 -9.40
C GLY A 159 4.21 16.84 -9.03
N SER A 160 3.73 15.63 -8.74
CA SER A 160 2.33 15.38 -8.39
C SER A 160 1.95 15.98 -7.03
N LYS A 161 2.87 15.92 -6.04
CA LYS A 161 2.64 16.54 -4.72
C LYS A 161 2.50 18.05 -4.84
N GLU A 162 3.45 18.68 -5.52
CA GLU A 162 3.46 20.12 -5.73
C GLU A 162 2.22 20.58 -6.52
N ALA A 163 1.78 19.79 -7.51
CA ALA A 163 0.57 20.09 -8.26
C ALA A 163 -0.71 20.02 -7.40
N VAL A 164 -0.82 19.04 -6.48
CA VAL A 164 -1.95 18.97 -5.54
C VAL A 164 -1.93 20.15 -4.57
N GLU A 165 -0.77 20.47 -3.99
CA GLU A 165 -0.62 21.63 -3.08
C GLU A 165 -0.99 22.94 -3.78
N ALA A 166 -0.57 23.12 -5.05
CA ALA A 166 -0.92 24.27 -5.84
C ALA A 166 -2.45 24.38 -6.10
N LEU A 167 -3.12 23.26 -6.40
CA LEU A 167 -4.57 23.23 -6.58
C LEU A 167 -5.31 23.56 -5.28
N VAL A 168 -4.84 23.05 -4.15
CA VAL A 168 -5.41 23.38 -2.83
C VAL A 168 -5.22 24.87 -2.52
N ALA A 169 -4.04 25.44 -2.83
CA ALA A 169 -3.78 26.87 -2.69
C ALA A 169 -4.67 27.75 -3.61
N LEU A 170 -5.11 27.20 -4.75
CA LEU A 170 -6.08 27.85 -5.65
C LEU A 170 -7.54 27.71 -5.17
N GLY A 171 -7.77 27.04 -4.02
CA GLY A 171 -9.08 26.95 -3.38
C GLY A 171 -9.87 25.66 -3.69
N TYR A 172 -9.30 24.71 -4.40
CA TYR A 172 -9.94 23.40 -4.62
C TYR A 172 -9.83 22.53 -3.37
N SER A 173 -10.81 21.62 -3.16
CA SER A 173 -10.70 20.67 -2.06
C SER A 173 -9.54 19.71 -2.28
N SER A 174 -8.90 19.22 -1.20
CA SER A 174 -7.82 18.22 -1.30
C SER A 174 -8.27 16.95 -2.03
N THR A 175 -9.54 16.56 -1.86
CA THR A 175 -10.13 15.40 -2.55
C THR A 175 -10.24 15.62 -4.06
N ASP A 176 -10.70 16.80 -4.49
CA ASP A 176 -10.85 17.11 -5.92
C ASP A 176 -9.48 17.31 -6.57
N ALA A 177 -8.55 17.99 -5.89
CA ALA A 177 -7.18 18.17 -6.35
C ALA A 177 -6.48 16.82 -6.58
N LEU A 178 -6.57 15.89 -5.61
CA LEU A 178 -6.04 14.53 -5.75
C LEU A 178 -6.67 13.76 -6.90
N ARG A 179 -8.00 13.85 -7.02
CA ARG A 179 -8.73 13.16 -8.10
C ARG A 179 -8.32 13.68 -9.48
N ALA A 180 -8.15 14.99 -9.61
CA ALA A 180 -7.73 15.63 -10.85
C ALA A 180 -6.31 15.25 -11.25
N VAL A 181 -5.36 15.29 -10.32
CA VAL A 181 -3.96 14.91 -10.56
C VAL A 181 -3.82 13.41 -10.90
N ARG A 182 -4.57 12.53 -10.25
CA ARG A 182 -4.55 11.08 -10.56
C ARG A 182 -5.03 10.73 -11.96
N LYS A 183 -5.84 11.56 -12.59
CA LYS A 183 -6.30 11.36 -13.98
C LYS A 183 -5.25 11.76 -15.01
N VAL A 184 -4.17 12.40 -14.59
CA VAL A 184 -3.08 12.80 -15.49
C VAL A 184 -2.13 11.61 -15.65
N THR A 185 -2.13 10.99 -16.82
CA THR A 185 -1.30 9.82 -17.15
C THR A 185 -0.26 10.10 -18.23
N ASP A 186 -0.44 11.19 -19.01
CA ASP A 186 0.31 11.44 -20.24
C ASP A 186 1.37 12.53 -20.08
N VAL A 187 1.81 12.80 -18.83
CA VAL A 187 2.77 13.87 -18.50
C VAL A 187 3.91 13.31 -17.65
N PRO A 188 5.17 13.72 -17.88
CA PRO A 188 6.30 13.32 -17.05
C PRO A 188 6.03 13.62 -15.57
N PRO A 189 6.36 12.70 -14.65
CA PRO A 189 6.06 12.84 -13.22
C PRO A 189 6.84 13.95 -12.51
N ASP A 190 7.89 14.47 -13.13
CA ASP A 190 8.73 15.56 -12.66
C ASP A 190 8.31 16.96 -13.17
N ASP A 191 7.39 17.03 -14.14
CA ASP A 191 6.89 18.31 -14.68
C ASP A 191 5.61 18.78 -13.95
N MET A 192 5.79 19.39 -12.78
CA MET A 192 4.71 19.97 -11.97
C MET A 192 3.79 20.92 -12.79
N LYS A 193 4.36 21.74 -13.69
CA LYS A 193 3.56 22.70 -14.47
C LYS A 193 2.66 22.01 -15.47
N ALA A 194 3.17 20.98 -16.15
CA ALA A 194 2.40 20.19 -17.09
C ALA A 194 1.32 19.37 -16.37
N ILE A 195 1.65 18.75 -15.20
CA ILE A 195 0.70 18.04 -14.35
C ILE A 195 -0.41 18.98 -13.88
N LEU A 196 -0.07 20.16 -13.34
CA LEU A 196 -1.02 21.15 -12.87
C LEU A 196 -1.97 21.61 -14.00
N LYS A 197 -1.41 21.91 -15.17
CA LYS A 197 -2.21 22.31 -16.34
C LYS A 197 -3.16 21.22 -16.83
N ALA A 198 -2.71 19.96 -16.80
CA ALA A 198 -3.54 18.82 -17.17
C ALA A 198 -4.62 18.53 -16.11
N ALA A 199 -4.27 18.63 -14.83
CA ALA A 199 -5.20 18.42 -13.72
C ALA A 199 -6.32 19.47 -13.69
N LEU A 200 -6.02 20.75 -13.98
CA LEU A 200 -7.03 21.80 -14.10
C LEU A 200 -8.12 21.53 -15.17
N LYS A 201 -7.83 20.69 -16.16
CA LYS A 201 -8.83 20.26 -17.16
C LYS A 201 -9.70 19.11 -16.66
N ASN A 202 -9.30 18.45 -15.59
CA ASN A 202 -9.98 17.29 -15.00
C ASN A 202 -10.85 17.67 -13.79
N LEU A 203 -10.81 18.91 -13.34
CA LEU A 203 -11.64 19.50 -12.29
C LEU A 203 -13.00 19.93 -12.83
#